data_7cc2be0f85145ecbd90c1ab1d3c61b16
#
_entry.id   7cc2be0f85145ecbd90c1ab1d3c61b16
#
_cell.length_a   1.000
_cell.length_b   1.000
_cell.length_c   1.000
_cell.angle_alpha   90.00
_cell.angle_beta   90.00
_cell.angle_gamma   90.00
#
_symmetry.space_group_name_H-M   'P 1'
#
loop_
_entity.id
_entity.type
_entity.pdbx_description
1 polymer ?
#
loop_
_entity_poly.entity_id
_entity_poly.type
_entity_poly.pdbx_seq_one_letter_code
_entity_poly.pdbx_strand_id
1 'polypeptide(L)'
;MKVIIVGANGEAKELINRVSSGWSISVIDLDQEKLRNFTTNRQIDKIQGDATSSLVLKKAGLDEATAIVTLTLSDEVNLEILNIAKQNNILRLSSIINESSNAGKFKELDVELVEPNILLARRFEHILEPRRVVSQAFAGGRAEALEIEISSDSPVRGKKL
;
A
#
# COMPACT_ATOMS: atom_id res chain seq x y z
N MET A 1 -18.23 1.81 -0.84
CA MET A 1 -17.19 1.76 0.23
C MET A 1 -16.36 3.03 0.16
N LYS A 2 -15.86 3.54 1.30
CA LYS A 2 -15.02 4.74 1.34
C LYS A 2 -13.61 4.39 1.82
N VAL A 3 -12.59 4.94 1.17
CA VAL A 3 -11.19 4.85 1.58
C VAL A 3 -10.58 6.24 1.74
N ILE A 4 -9.81 6.41 2.80
CA ILE A 4 -8.97 7.59 3.02
C ILE A 4 -7.54 7.20 2.69
N ILE A 5 -6.87 7.97 1.84
CA ILE A 5 -5.47 7.79 1.48
C ILE A 5 -4.71 9.02 1.98
N VAL A 6 -3.66 8.80 2.76
CA VAL A 6 -2.82 9.86 3.29
C VAL A 6 -1.48 9.86 2.59
N GLY A 7 -1.16 11.00 1.96
CA GLY A 7 -0.01 11.19 1.08
C GLY A 7 -0.41 11.29 -0.40
N ALA A 8 -0.29 12.47 -1.00
CA ALA A 8 -0.55 12.71 -2.42
C ALA A 8 0.73 12.50 -3.25
N ASN A 9 1.15 11.23 -3.39
CA ASN A 9 2.37 10.80 -4.07
C ASN A 9 2.09 9.86 -5.25
N GLY A 10 3.12 9.33 -5.86
CA GLY A 10 3.03 8.41 -7.00
C GLY A 10 2.32 7.12 -6.66
N GLU A 11 2.58 6.57 -5.47
CA GLU A 11 1.97 5.35 -4.95
C GLU A 11 0.46 5.52 -4.78
N ALA A 12 0.03 6.65 -4.20
CA ALA A 12 -1.38 6.99 -4.08
C ALA A 12 -2.06 7.09 -5.44
N LYS A 13 -1.41 7.74 -6.41
CA LYS A 13 -1.93 7.86 -7.79
C LYS A 13 -2.13 6.50 -8.44
N GLU A 14 -1.13 5.63 -8.37
CA GLU A 14 -1.22 4.29 -8.94
C GLU A 14 -2.29 3.44 -8.24
N LEU A 15 -2.38 3.50 -6.91
CA LEU A 15 -3.42 2.82 -6.16
C LEU A 15 -4.82 3.26 -6.60
N ILE A 16 -5.06 4.58 -6.68
CA ILE A 16 -6.35 5.15 -7.10
C ILE A 16 -6.74 4.69 -8.49
N ASN A 17 -5.79 4.64 -9.43
CA ASN A 17 -6.06 4.24 -10.79
C ASN A 17 -6.38 2.74 -10.94
N ARG A 18 -5.99 1.90 -9.97
CA ARG A 18 -6.16 0.44 -9.99
C ARG A 18 -7.35 -0.07 -9.20
N VAL A 19 -7.75 0.62 -8.13
CA VAL A 19 -8.90 0.17 -7.32
C VAL A 19 -10.21 0.30 -8.09
N SER A 20 -11.15 -0.59 -7.80
CA SER A 20 -12.44 -0.64 -8.50
C SER A 20 -13.25 0.66 -8.32
N SER A 21 -14.19 0.91 -9.23
CA SER A 21 -15.05 2.10 -9.21
C SER A 21 -15.99 2.18 -8.00
N GLY A 22 -16.19 1.09 -7.28
CA GLY A 22 -17.03 1.04 -6.08
C GLY A 22 -16.44 1.75 -4.85
N TRP A 23 -15.22 2.30 -4.95
CA TRP A 23 -14.59 3.07 -3.89
C TRP A 23 -14.80 4.59 -4.10
N SER A 24 -15.38 5.26 -3.09
CA SER A 24 -15.26 6.71 -2.91
C SER A 24 -13.93 7.00 -2.23
N ILE A 25 -13.15 7.95 -2.73
CA ILE A 25 -11.76 8.15 -2.33
C ILE A 25 -11.57 9.59 -1.85
N SER A 26 -11.00 9.73 -0.65
CA SER A 26 -10.48 11.00 -0.14
C SER A 26 -8.97 10.91 -0.02
N VAL A 27 -8.25 11.93 -0.50
CA VAL A 27 -6.79 12.05 -0.39
C VAL A 27 -6.44 13.22 0.51
N ILE A 28 -5.60 12.98 1.51
CA ILE A 28 -5.11 13.99 2.45
C ILE A 28 -3.62 14.20 2.22
N ASP A 29 -3.19 15.46 2.15
CA ASP A 29 -1.77 15.85 2.21
C ASP A 29 -1.62 17.19 2.91
N LEU A 30 -0.49 17.42 3.56
CA LEU A 30 -0.12 18.72 4.15
C LEU A 30 0.13 19.76 3.06
N ASP A 31 0.70 19.34 1.93
CA ASP A 31 1.16 20.18 0.85
C ASP A 31 0.03 20.47 -0.14
N GLN A 32 -0.41 21.73 -0.14
CA GLN A 32 -1.46 22.20 -1.06
C GLN A 32 -1.04 22.13 -2.53
N GLU A 33 0.22 22.37 -2.84
CA GLU A 33 0.70 22.32 -4.23
C GLU A 33 0.72 20.90 -4.75
N LYS A 34 1.15 19.93 -3.92
CA LYS A 34 1.02 18.51 -4.26
C LYS A 34 -0.42 18.14 -4.57
N LEU A 35 -1.37 18.52 -3.72
CA LEU A 35 -2.79 18.25 -3.95
C LEU A 35 -3.33 18.92 -5.21
N ARG A 36 -2.93 20.15 -5.51
CA ARG A 36 -3.36 20.83 -6.76
C ARG A 36 -2.87 20.09 -7.99
N ASN A 37 -1.62 19.66 -7.99
CA ASN A 37 -0.97 18.96 -9.09
C ASN A 37 -1.30 17.45 -9.13
N PHE A 38 -1.94 16.93 -8.10
CA PHE A 38 -2.30 15.51 -8.00
C PHE A 38 -3.50 15.22 -8.91
N THR A 39 -3.23 14.61 -10.04
CA THR A 39 -4.24 14.26 -11.06
C THR A 39 -4.39 12.75 -11.16
N THR A 40 -5.61 12.27 -11.21
CA THR A 40 -5.99 10.86 -11.34
C THR A 40 -7.01 10.71 -12.47
N ASN A 41 -7.24 9.48 -12.91
CA ASN A 41 -8.27 9.14 -13.90
C ASN A 41 -9.69 9.09 -13.29
N ARG A 42 -9.84 9.46 -12.02
CA ARG A 42 -11.11 9.39 -11.28
C ARG A 42 -11.33 10.69 -10.50
N GLN A 43 -12.58 10.95 -10.19
CA GLN A 43 -12.96 11.98 -9.24
C GLN A 43 -12.62 11.52 -7.83
N ILE A 44 -11.97 12.37 -7.07
CA ILE A 44 -11.56 12.17 -5.68
C ILE A 44 -11.76 13.43 -4.86
N ASP A 45 -11.98 13.30 -3.56
CA ASP A 45 -11.96 14.41 -2.63
C ASP A 45 -10.52 14.70 -2.21
N LYS A 46 -10.08 15.95 -2.34
CA LYS A 46 -8.75 16.40 -1.93
C LYS A 46 -8.85 17.27 -0.69
N ILE A 47 -8.19 16.87 0.36
CA ILE A 47 -8.23 17.54 1.66
C ILE A 47 -6.81 17.98 2.05
N GLN A 48 -6.61 19.29 2.14
CA GLN A 48 -5.38 19.82 2.72
C GLN A 48 -5.46 19.80 4.23
N GLY A 49 -4.44 19.25 4.89
CA GLY A 49 -4.31 19.28 6.34
C GLY A 49 -3.41 18.20 6.90
N ASP A 50 -3.18 18.32 8.20
CA ASP A 50 -2.45 17.33 8.98
C ASP A 50 -3.37 16.14 9.31
N ALA A 51 -3.06 14.98 8.77
CA ALA A 51 -3.85 13.78 8.97
C ALA A 51 -3.72 13.16 10.39
N THR A 52 -2.78 13.64 11.22
CA THR A 52 -2.74 13.29 12.65
C THR A 52 -3.84 14.04 13.43
N SER A 53 -4.51 15.02 12.80
CA SER A 53 -5.68 15.67 13.36
C SER A 53 -6.96 14.90 13.07
N SER A 54 -7.66 14.45 14.11
CA SER A 54 -9.00 13.83 13.99
C SER A 54 -10.00 14.70 13.23
N LEU A 55 -9.87 16.04 13.33
CA LEU A 55 -10.74 16.96 12.59
C LEU A 55 -10.50 16.87 11.07
N VAL A 56 -9.25 16.76 10.63
CA VAL A 56 -8.91 16.61 9.22
C VAL A 56 -9.37 15.25 8.69
N LEU A 57 -9.16 14.18 9.46
CA LEU A 57 -9.66 12.85 9.12
C LEU A 57 -11.20 12.83 9.03
N LYS A 58 -11.92 13.52 9.92
CA LYS A 58 -13.39 13.65 9.83
C LYS A 58 -13.83 14.42 8.59
N LYS A 59 -13.14 15.49 8.20
CA LYS A 59 -13.40 16.18 6.92
C LYS A 59 -13.20 15.26 5.72
N ALA A 60 -12.28 14.29 5.80
CA ALA A 60 -12.08 13.28 4.79
C ALA A 60 -13.12 12.15 4.82
N GLY A 61 -14.04 12.16 5.79
CA GLY A 61 -15.10 11.18 5.96
C GLY A 61 -14.68 9.96 6.78
N LEU A 62 -13.92 10.17 7.86
CA LEU A 62 -13.48 9.09 8.76
C LEU A 62 -14.65 8.26 9.28
N ASP A 63 -15.76 8.92 9.64
CA ASP A 63 -16.95 8.26 10.22
C ASP A 63 -17.65 7.30 9.23
N GLU A 64 -17.39 7.43 7.92
CA GLU A 64 -17.96 6.60 6.85
C GLU A 64 -16.91 5.67 6.21
N ALA A 65 -15.65 5.86 6.58
CA ALA A 65 -14.55 5.13 5.96
C ALA A 65 -14.54 3.66 6.39
N THR A 66 -14.33 2.78 5.42
CA THR A 66 -14.15 1.35 5.65
C THR A 66 -12.68 0.93 5.56
N ALA A 67 -11.85 1.81 5.03
CA ALA A 67 -10.42 1.58 4.88
C ALA A 67 -9.63 2.88 5.02
N ILE A 68 -8.40 2.79 5.51
CA ILE A 68 -7.41 3.86 5.46
C ILE A 68 -6.07 3.29 4.97
N VAL A 69 -5.38 4.07 4.14
CA VAL A 69 -4.06 3.74 3.62
C VAL A 69 -3.12 4.91 3.89
N THR A 70 -2.05 4.67 4.63
CA THR A 70 -1.04 5.70 4.91
C THR A 70 0.21 5.48 4.08
N LEU A 71 0.57 6.50 3.31
CA LEU A 71 1.66 6.49 2.33
C LEU A 71 2.66 7.64 2.57
N THR A 72 2.79 8.11 3.84
CA THR A 72 3.73 9.19 4.16
C THR A 72 5.15 8.65 4.36
N LEU A 73 6.14 9.53 4.28
CA LEU A 73 7.55 9.19 4.49
C LEU A 73 7.94 9.04 5.97
N SER A 74 7.02 9.26 6.91
CA SER A 74 7.27 9.11 8.35
C SER A 74 6.44 7.97 8.92
N ASP A 75 7.13 6.94 9.43
CA ASP A 75 6.48 5.80 10.07
C ASP A 75 5.76 6.21 11.37
N GLU A 76 6.26 7.23 12.09
CA GLU A 76 5.61 7.77 13.28
C GLU A 76 4.26 8.41 12.91
N VAL A 77 4.24 9.23 11.86
CA VAL A 77 3.00 9.87 11.37
C VAL A 77 2.02 8.80 10.88
N ASN A 78 2.50 7.81 10.12
CA ASN A 78 1.66 6.71 9.67
C ASN A 78 1.04 5.96 10.84
N LEU A 79 1.81 5.65 11.88
CA LEU A 79 1.36 4.96 13.08
C LEU A 79 0.31 5.77 13.86
N GLU A 80 0.53 7.07 14.02
CA GLU A 80 -0.42 7.96 14.71
C GLU A 80 -1.77 8.01 14.00
N ILE A 81 -1.77 8.17 12.69
CA ILE A 81 -2.99 8.16 11.87
C ILE A 81 -3.74 6.84 12.01
N LEU A 82 -3.02 5.72 11.97
CA LEU A 82 -3.62 4.39 12.10
C LEU A 82 -4.21 4.15 13.50
N ASN A 83 -3.57 4.68 14.56
CA ASN A 83 -4.14 4.64 15.91
C ASN A 83 -5.49 5.37 15.96
N ILE A 84 -5.59 6.56 15.37
CA ILE A 84 -6.85 7.30 15.30
C ILE A 84 -7.89 6.49 14.50
N ALA A 85 -7.50 5.92 13.37
CA ALA A 85 -8.38 5.11 12.54
C ALA A 85 -8.92 3.88 13.29
N LYS A 86 -8.06 3.18 14.02
CA LYS A 86 -8.45 2.03 14.85
C LYS A 86 -9.42 2.42 15.97
N GLN A 87 -9.18 3.55 16.64
CA GLN A 87 -10.09 4.08 17.66
C GLN A 87 -11.48 4.45 17.09
N ASN A 88 -11.54 4.74 15.79
CA ASN A 88 -12.80 5.00 15.08
C ASN A 88 -13.35 3.76 14.34
N ASN A 89 -12.89 2.56 14.70
CA ASN A 89 -13.37 1.27 14.21
C ASN A 89 -13.23 1.08 12.69
N ILE A 90 -12.20 1.68 12.06
CA ILE A 90 -11.90 1.40 10.66
C ILE A 90 -11.39 -0.03 10.54
N LEU A 91 -12.05 -0.83 9.68
CA LEU A 91 -11.81 -2.27 9.59
C LEU A 91 -10.55 -2.65 8.80
N ARG A 92 -10.15 -1.83 7.83
CA ARG A 92 -9.01 -2.12 6.96
C ARG A 92 -7.96 -1.06 7.11
N LEU A 93 -6.88 -1.41 7.79
CA LEU A 93 -5.74 -0.54 8.02
C LEU A 93 -4.56 -1.02 7.17
N SER A 94 -4.01 -0.15 6.33
CA SER A 94 -2.83 -0.46 5.52
C SER A 94 -1.84 0.68 5.57
N SER A 95 -0.56 0.37 5.58
CA SER A 95 0.52 1.37 5.61
C SER A 95 1.72 0.92 4.82
N ILE A 96 2.41 1.88 4.21
CA ILE A 96 3.82 1.64 3.92
C ILE A 96 4.62 1.74 5.23
N ILE A 97 5.73 1.02 5.27
CA ILE A 97 6.75 1.18 6.29
C ILE A 97 8.07 1.50 5.60
N ASN A 98 8.69 2.60 6.02
CA ASN A 98 9.92 3.10 5.41
C ASN A 98 11.16 2.43 6.01
N GLU A 99 11.11 2.14 7.31
CA GLU A 99 12.18 1.47 8.06
C GLU A 99 11.67 0.16 8.66
N SER A 100 12.16 -0.98 8.19
CA SER A 100 11.72 -2.32 8.63
C SER A 100 11.84 -2.53 10.14
N SER A 101 12.78 -1.84 10.80
CA SER A 101 12.95 -1.86 12.26
C SER A 101 11.72 -1.33 13.02
N ASN A 102 10.90 -0.50 12.38
CA ASN A 102 9.68 0.03 12.97
C ASN A 102 8.47 -0.93 12.88
N ALA A 103 8.55 -2.03 12.13
CA ALA A 103 7.43 -2.96 11.92
C ALA A 103 6.81 -3.47 13.25
N GLY A 104 7.64 -3.63 14.27
CA GLY A 104 7.19 -4.04 15.61
C GLY A 104 6.17 -3.09 16.24
N LYS A 105 6.25 -1.79 15.94
CA LYS A 105 5.34 -0.77 16.50
C LYS A 105 3.91 -0.87 15.96
N PHE A 106 3.74 -1.48 14.78
CA PHE A 106 2.44 -1.62 14.11
C PHE A 106 1.71 -2.93 14.46
N LYS A 107 2.38 -3.88 15.14
CA LYS A 107 1.83 -5.22 15.39
C LYS A 107 0.50 -5.24 16.15
N GLU A 108 0.32 -4.27 17.07
CA GLU A 108 -0.89 -4.21 17.91
C GLU A 108 -2.11 -3.66 17.15
N LEU A 109 -1.90 -3.10 15.96
CA LEU A 109 -2.97 -2.46 15.19
C LEU A 109 -3.67 -3.37 14.19
N ASP A 110 -3.16 -4.57 13.95
CA ASP A 110 -3.65 -5.47 12.89
C ASP A 110 -3.65 -4.78 11.52
N VAL A 111 -2.48 -4.22 11.16
CA VAL A 111 -2.24 -3.43 9.95
C VAL A 111 -1.56 -4.28 8.89
N GLU A 112 -2.05 -4.20 7.66
CA GLU A 112 -1.33 -4.73 6.50
C GLU A 112 -0.19 -3.78 6.13
N LEU A 113 1.06 -4.23 6.35
CA LEU A 113 2.27 -3.45 6.07
C LEU A 113 2.86 -3.79 4.70
N VAL A 114 3.24 -2.76 3.99
CA VAL A 114 3.97 -2.85 2.72
C VAL A 114 5.33 -2.20 2.89
N GLU A 115 6.40 -2.93 2.54
CA GLU A 115 7.80 -2.46 2.58
C GLU A 115 8.27 -2.14 1.15
N PRO A 116 8.12 -0.90 0.65
CA PRO A 116 8.42 -0.56 -0.75
C PRO A 116 9.89 -0.81 -1.10
N ASN A 117 10.80 -0.50 -0.16
CA ASN A 117 12.24 -0.68 -0.35
C ASN A 117 12.61 -2.14 -0.58
N ILE A 118 12.00 -3.07 0.16
CA ILE A 118 12.22 -4.51 -0.02
C ILE A 118 11.63 -4.98 -1.34
N LEU A 119 10.42 -4.54 -1.69
CA LEU A 119 9.79 -4.92 -2.95
C LEU A 119 10.62 -4.47 -4.16
N LEU A 120 11.12 -3.22 -4.13
CA LEU A 120 11.98 -2.68 -5.18
C LEU A 120 13.32 -3.41 -5.24
N ALA A 121 13.97 -3.63 -4.09
CA ALA A 121 15.25 -4.33 -4.02
C ALA A 121 15.15 -5.75 -4.59
N ARG A 122 14.11 -6.50 -4.22
CA ARG A 122 13.84 -7.84 -4.78
C ARG A 122 13.61 -7.82 -6.28
N ARG A 123 12.92 -6.77 -6.80
CA ARG A 123 12.71 -6.64 -8.24
C ARG A 123 14.01 -6.40 -8.98
N PHE A 124 14.89 -5.53 -8.46
CA PHE A 124 16.20 -5.28 -9.04
C PHE A 124 17.13 -6.49 -8.90
N GLU A 125 17.14 -7.16 -7.74
CA GLU A 125 17.90 -8.43 -7.55
C GLU A 125 17.52 -9.44 -8.65
N HIS A 126 16.22 -9.60 -8.90
CA HIS A 126 15.77 -10.54 -9.94
C HIS A 126 16.20 -10.13 -11.36
N ILE A 127 16.33 -8.83 -11.65
CA ILE A 127 16.81 -8.32 -12.94
C ILE A 127 18.33 -8.55 -13.09
N LEU A 128 19.08 -8.28 -12.01
CA LEU A 128 20.54 -8.39 -12.01
C LEU A 128 21.02 -9.84 -11.91
N GLU A 129 20.31 -10.64 -11.13
CA GLU A 129 20.63 -12.04 -10.85
C GLU A 129 19.39 -12.92 -11.11
N PRO A 130 19.01 -13.11 -12.39
CA PRO A 130 17.83 -13.91 -12.71
C PRO A 130 18.03 -15.34 -12.21
N ARG A 131 17.26 -15.73 -11.20
CA ARG A 131 17.27 -17.07 -10.65
C ARG A 131 16.52 -18.01 -11.60
N ARG A 132 17.01 -19.22 -11.81
CA ARG A 132 16.30 -20.23 -12.61
C ARG A 132 15.00 -20.70 -11.97
N VAL A 133 14.87 -20.48 -10.67
CA VAL A 133 13.66 -20.81 -9.90
C VAL A 133 13.32 -19.61 -9.01
N VAL A 134 12.13 -19.09 -9.16
CA VAL A 134 11.56 -18.04 -8.30
C VAL A 134 10.35 -18.63 -7.59
N SER A 135 10.31 -18.53 -6.27
CA SER A 135 9.14 -18.92 -5.51
C SER A 135 8.44 -17.68 -4.92
N GLN A 136 7.11 -17.70 -4.93
CA GLN A 136 6.30 -16.67 -4.32
C GLN A 136 5.21 -17.31 -3.46
N ALA A 137 5.31 -17.08 -2.15
CA ALA A 137 4.26 -17.48 -1.22
C ALA A 137 3.07 -16.51 -1.28
N PHE A 138 1.85 -17.03 -1.22
CA PHE A 138 0.61 -16.27 -1.17
C PHE A 138 -0.41 -16.95 -0.24
N ALA A 139 -1.59 -16.32 -0.07
CA ALA A 139 -2.62 -16.79 0.86
C ALA A 139 -2.12 -16.99 2.31
N GLY A 140 -1.28 -16.03 2.81
CA GLY A 140 -0.70 -16.10 4.16
C GLY A 140 0.28 -17.27 4.32
N GLY A 141 1.03 -17.64 3.28
CA GLY A 141 1.98 -18.74 3.28
C GLY A 141 1.35 -20.14 3.10
N ARG A 142 0.04 -20.22 2.83
CA ARG A 142 -0.66 -21.49 2.62
C ARG A 142 -0.56 -22.01 1.19
N ALA A 143 -0.05 -21.20 0.26
CA ALA A 143 0.17 -21.58 -1.11
C ALA A 143 1.46 -20.93 -1.63
N GLU A 144 2.11 -21.56 -2.60
CA GLU A 144 3.35 -21.09 -3.22
C GLU A 144 3.27 -21.27 -4.72
N ALA A 145 3.64 -20.20 -5.47
CA ALA A 145 3.85 -20.30 -6.91
C ALA A 145 5.34 -20.43 -7.18
N LEU A 146 5.70 -21.36 -8.04
CA LEU A 146 7.06 -21.58 -8.54
C LEU A 146 7.11 -21.17 -10.00
N GLU A 147 7.98 -20.23 -10.33
CA GLU A 147 8.37 -19.91 -11.70
C GLU A 147 9.73 -20.58 -11.97
N ILE A 148 9.78 -21.47 -12.95
CA ILE A 148 10.99 -22.23 -13.29
C ILE A 148 11.34 -21.95 -14.76
N GLU A 149 12.53 -21.41 -14.98
CA GLU A 149 13.07 -21.27 -16.33
C GLU A 149 13.58 -22.64 -16.82
N ILE A 150 13.00 -23.12 -17.92
CA ILE A 150 13.41 -24.37 -18.56
C ILE A 150 14.43 -24.03 -19.66
N SER A 151 15.67 -24.43 -19.43
CA SER A 151 16.74 -24.24 -20.42
C SER A 151 16.46 -25.00 -21.72
N SER A 152 17.09 -24.57 -22.83
CA SER A 152 16.91 -25.16 -24.16
C SER A 152 17.31 -26.65 -24.25
N ASP A 153 18.20 -27.08 -23.38
CA ASP A 153 18.74 -28.42 -23.23
C ASP A 153 18.09 -29.29 -22.15
N SER A 154 17.04 -28.75 -21.52
CA SER A 154 16.33 -29.47 -20.46
C SER A 154 15.57 -30.70 -20.99
N PRO A 155 15.67 -31.87 -20.30
CA PRO A 155 14.97 -33.08 -20.68
C PRO A 155 13.45 -33.01 -20.55
N VAL A 156 12.91 -31.97 -19.88
CA VAL A 156 11.48 -31.76 -19.71
C VAL A 156 10.88 -30.78 -20.75
N ARG A 157 11.70 -30.20 -21.61
CA ARG A 157 11.25 -29.29 -22.65
C ARG A 157 10.24 -29.97 -23.59
N GLY A 158 9.08 -29.35 -23.75
CA GLY A 158 7.98 -29.84 -24.60
C GLY A 158 7.18 -31.00 -24.01
N LYS A 159 7.43 -31.42 -22.78
CA LYS A 159 6.59 -32.39 -22.06
C LYS A 159 5.44 -31.65 -21.38
N LYS A 160 4.28 -32.30 -21.31
CA LYS A 160 3.17 -31.84 -20.47
C LYS A 160 3.48 -32.19 -19.02
N LEU A 161 3.18 -31.25 -18.13
CA LEU A 161 3.12 -31.48 -16.69
C LEU A 161 1.90 -32.29 -16.33
#